data_89ef712632f978680e6f86e7c13faffa
#
_entry.id   89ef712632f978680e6f86e7c13faffa
#
_cell.length_a   1.000
_cell.length_b   1.000
_cell.length_c   1.000
_cell.angle_alpha   90.00
_cell.angle_beta   90.00
_cell.angle_gamma   90.00
#
_symmetry.space_group_name_H-M   'P 1'
#
loop_
_entity.id
_entity.type
_entity.pdbx_description
1 polymer ?
#
loop_
_entity_poly.entity_id
_entity_poly.type
_entity_poly.pdbx_seq_one_letter_code
_entity_poly.pdbx_strand_id
1 'polypeptide(L)'
;MTRRTGLFGGLLAAVVLLFAATPARAVDVVRVKSPGGIEAWLVRDTLNPILSLRFVFRGGAALDPAGKEGLARMTAALLDEGAGDMDARTFRGALEDRAIGLSFDASFDEVGGSLQTLTEHKDTAVRLLALALSQPRFDGDAVQRVRSQILARIRRDSENPDAIAQVRLFDELFPRHPYGRRTRGTLESVPAIGVEDMRGFVRGRLARDSLIVGAAGDVTPDELGRLL
;
A
#
# COMPACT_ATOMS: atom_id res chain seq x y z
N MET A 1 21.20 5.21 65.86
CA MET A 1 20.95 4.04 64.97
C MET A 1 20.36 4.43 63.61
N THR A 2 20.75 5.53 62.94
CA THR A 2 20.07 6.08 61.77
C THR A 2 20.93 6.28 60.52
N ARG A 3 22.14 5.72 60.43
CA ARG A 3 23.05 5.89 59.28
C ARG A 3 23.13 4.69 58.33
N ARG A 4 22.57 3.52 58.67
CA ARG A 4 22.66 2.31 57.82
C ARG A 4 21.50 2.16 56.80
N THR A 5 20.36 2.80 57.03
CA THR A 5 19.21 2.72 56.12
C THR A 5 19.38 3.54 54.82
N GLY A 6 20.18 4.61 54.84
CA GLY A 6 20.45 5.44 53.66
C GLY A 6 21.33 4.75 52.59
N LEU A 7 22.30 3.89 53.02
CA LEU A 7 23.19 3.18 52.09
C LEU A 7 22.44 2.09 51.30
N PHE A 8 21.49 1.38 51.94
CA PHE A 8 20.72 0.35 51.27
C PHE A 8 19.71 0.94 50.25
N GLY A 9 19.11 2.09 50.54
CA GLY A 9 18.21 2.81 49.63
C GLY A 9 18.96 3.32 48.40
N GLY A 10 20.17 3.87 48.57
CA GLY A 10 21.02 4.33 47.47
C GLY A 10 21.52 3.20 46.56
N LEU A 11 21.86 2.05 47.16
CA LEU A 11 22.34 0.87 46.41
C LEU A 11 21.16 0.26 45.58
N LEU A 12 19.98 0.19 46.15
CA LEU A 12 18.78 -0.31 45.45
C LEU A 12 18.38 0.60 44.29
N ALA A 13 18.42 1.93 44.48
CA ALA A 13 18.15 2.90 43.42
C ALA A 13 19.20 2.85 42.29
N ALA A 14 20.49 2.65 42.61
CA ALA A 14 21.57 2.50 41.63
C ALA A 14 21.40 1.19 40.82
N VAL A 15 21.00 0.08 41.44
CA VAL A 15 20.73 -1.19 40.75
C VAL A 15 19.50 -1.07 39.83
N VAL A 16 18.43 -0.40 40.26
CA VAL A 16 17.24 -0.18 39.41
C VAL A 16 17.57 0.70 38.19
N LEU A 17 18.43 1.74 38.38
CA LEU A 17 18.91 2.59 37.29
C LEU A 17 19.80 1.85 36.29
N LEU A 18 20.63 0.92 36.75
CA LEU A 18 21.47 0.07 35.89
C LEU A 18 20.62 -0.92 35.05
N PHE A 19 19.53 -1.44 35.58
CA PHE A 19 18.61 -2.30 34.83
C PHE A 19 17.69 -1.52 33.82
N ALA A 20 17.47 -0.22 34.05
CA ALA A 20 16.70 0.64 33.13
C ALA A 20 17.52 1.07 31.89
N ALA A 21 18.81 0.86 31.86
CA ALA A 21 19.72 1.21 30.76
C ALA A 21 19.93 0.04 29.78
N THR A 22 18.90 -0.73 29.45
CA THR A 22 18.99 -1.63 28.30
C THR A 22 19.06 -0.79 27.02
N PRO A 23 20.14 -0.90 26.21
CA PRO A 23 20.25 -0.13 24.99
C PRO A 23 19.06 -0.53 24.07
N ALA A 24 18.16 0.41 23.80
CA ALA A 24 17.18 0.24 22.75
C ALA A 24 17.96 0.06 21.42
N ARG A 25 17.98 -1.15 20.88
CA ARG A 25 18.52 -1.37 19.54
C ARG A 25 17.58 -0.72 18.56
N ALA A 26 17.99 0.38 17.96
CA ALA A 26 17.33 0.93 16.79
C ALA A 26 17.41 -0.10 15.67
N VAL A 27 16.30 -0.25 14.94
CA VAL A 27 16.26 -1.08 13.74
C VAL A 27 17.20 -0.45 12.70
N ASP A 28 18.13 -1.24 12.16
CA ASP A 28 19.02 -0.78 11.09
C ASP A 28 18.24 -0.72 9.76
N VAL A 29 18.12 0.50 9.21
CA VAL A 29 17.43 0.77 7.96
C VAL A 29 18.45 1.10 6.88
N VAL A 30 18.58 0.22 5.90
CA VAL A 30 19.51 0.38 4.78
C VAL A 30 18.79 0.99 3.58
N ARG A 31 19.34 2.09 3.04
CA ARG A 31 18.88 2.67 1.79
C ARG A 31 19.44 1.90 0.59
N VAL A 32 18.57 1.39 -0.26
CA VAL A 32 18.91 0.64 -1.45
C VAL A 32 18.46 1.45 -2.68
N LYS A 33 19.31 1.47 -3.72
CA LYS A 33 18.97 2.07 -5.01
C LYS A 33 19.15 1.05 -6.11
N SER A 34 18.08 0.81 -6.87
CA SER A 34 18.14 -0.11 -8.01
C SER A 34 18.90 0.50 -9.19
N PRO A 35 19.39 -0.33 -10.15
CA PRO A 35 19.98 0.17 -11.40
C PRO A 35 19.01 1.05 -12.20
N GLY A 36 17.69 0.79 -12.10
CA GLY A 36 16.63 1.59 -12.70
C GLY A 36 16.29 2.89 -11.97
N GLY A 37 16.97 3.20 -10.85
CA GLY A 37 16.79 4.42 -10.08
C GLY A 37 15.71 4.36 -9.02
N ILE A 38 15.03 3.23 -8.80
CA ILE A 38 14.05 3.07 -7.72
C ILE A 38 14.78 3.05 -6.37
N GLU A 39 14.32 3.84 -5.43
CA GLU A 39 14.84 3.89 -4.07
C GLU A 39 13.96 3.12 -3.11
N ALA A 40 14.59 2.32 -2.23
CA ALA A 40 13.91 1.56 -1.20
C ALA A 40 14.62 1.67 0.16
N TRP A 41 13.86 1.53 1.23
CA TRP A 41 14.36 1.37 2.59
C TRP A 41 14.18 -0.08 3.01
N LEU A 42 15.28 -0.75 3.34
CA LEU A 42 15.32 -2.16 3.74
C LEU A 42 15.59 -2.30 5.24
N VAL A 43 14.71 -3.04 5.90
CA VAL A 43 14.95 -3.65 7.21
C VAL A 43 15.23 -5.13 6.99
N ARG A 44 16.47 -5.54 7.16
CA ARG A 44 16.84 -6.95 6.99
C ARG A 44 16.44 -7.77 8.23
N ASP A 45 15.63 -8.79 8.02
CA ASP A 45 15.26 -9.80 9.02
C ASP A 45 15.33 -11.20 8.38
N THR A 46 16.22 -12.03 8.91
CA THR A 46 16.47 -13.41 8.40
C THR A 46 15.87 -14.49 9.29
N LEU A 47 15.07 -14.11 10.29
CA LEU A 47 14.45 -15.07 11.20
C LEU A 47 13.39 -15.93 10.49
N ASN A 48 12.70 -15.31 9.52
CA ASN A 48 11.70 -15.99 8.70
C ASN A 48 12.04 -15.84 7.22
N PRO A 49 11.85 -16.86 6.38
CA PRO A 49 12.13 -16.79 4.96
C PRO A 49 11.02 -16.05 4.21
N ILE A 50 10.75 -14.80 4.58
CA ILE A 50 9.68 -13.97 4.04
C ILE A 50 10.28 -12.64 3.55
N LEU A 51 9.78 -12.17 2.41
CA LEU A 51 9.95 -10.81 1.92
C LEU A 51 8.62 -10.09 1.94
N SER A 52 8.57 -8.94 2.59
CA SER A 52 7.43 -8.02 2.59
C SER A 52 7.84 -6.69 1.97
N LEU A 53 7.07 -6.23 0.99
CA LEU A 53 7.22 -4.91 0.38
C LEU A 53 5.97 -4.08 0.66
N ARG A 54 6.16 -2.81 1.00
CA ARG A 54 5.15 -1.77 0.94
C ARG A 54 5.60 -0.75 -0.10
N PHE A 55 4.73 -0.39 -1.01
CA PHE A 55 5.04 0.57 -2.06
C PHE A 55 3.91 1.57 -2.21
N VAL A 56 4.26 2.82 -2.47
CA VAL A 56 3.30 3.91 -2.68
C VAL A 56 3.78 4.81 -3.81
N PHE A 57 2.84 5.29 -4.61
CA PHE A 57 3.01 6.35 -5.60
C PHE A 57 2.28 7.59 -5.09
N ARG A 58 2.90 8.74 -5.19
CA ARG A 58 2.28 10.02 -4.84
C ARG A 58 1.18 10.38 -5.85
N GLY A 59 0.08 10.91 -5.36
CA GLY A 59 -1.03 11.33 -6.19
C GLY A 59 -2.17 10.32 -6.24
N GLY A 60 -3.02 10.34 -5.21
CA GLY A 60 -4.20 9.51 -5.05
C GLY A 60 -5.50 10.15 -5.57
N ALA A 61 -6.61 9.83 -4.91
CA ALA A 61 -7.96 10.24 -5.30
C ALA A 61 -8.22 11.74 -5.23
N ALA A 62 -7.41 12.51 -4.48
CA ALA A 62 -7.51 13.98 -4.48
C ALA A 62 -7.26 14.58 -5.86
N LEU A 63 -6.57 13.87 -6.73
CA LEU A 63 -6.26 14.28 -8.10
C LEU A 63 -7.22 13.65 -9.14
N ASP A 64 -8.27 12.95 -8.75
CA ASP A 64 -9.25 12.43 -9.70
C ASP A 64 -9.91 13.61 -10.46
N PRO A 65 -10.11 13.51 -11.78
CA PRO A 65 -10.81 14.54 -12.53
C PRO A 65 -12.25 14.75 -12.03
N ALA A 66 -12.78 15.95 -12.16
CA ALA A 66 -14.17 16.23 -11.84
C ALA A 66 -15.11 15.33 -12.67
N GLY A 67 -16.09 14.70 -12.02
CA GLY A 67 -16.99 13.74 -12.62
C GLY A 67 -16.40 12.34 -12.84
N LYS A 68 -15.15 12.12 -12.38
CA LYS A 68 -14.45 10.82 -12.38
C LYS A 68 -13.96 10.46 -10.97
N GLU A 69 -14.61 11.00 -9.94
CA GLU A 69 -14.30 10.65 -8.55
C GLU A 69 -14.39 9.13 -8.36
N GLY A 70 -13.40 8.54 -7.73
CA GLY A 70 -13.26 7.08 -7.57
C GLY A 70 -12.34 6.42 -8.60
N LEU A 71 -11.77 7.19 -9.57
CA LEU A 71 -10.86 6.66 -10.58
C LEU A 71 -9.64 5.98 -9.96
N ALA A 72 -8.97 6.64 -9.00
CA ALA A 72 -7.80 6.06 -8.32
C ALA A 72 -8.15 4.73 -7.63
N ARG A 73 -9.26 4.68 -6.88
CA ARG A 73 -9.70 3.46 -6.19
C ARG A 73 -10.13 2.35 -7.13
N MET A 74 -10.88 2.68 -8.18
CA MET A 74 -11.33 1.70 -9.16
C MET A 74 -10.13 1.12 -9.93
N THR A 75 -9.16 1.97 -10.29
CA THR A 75 -7.92 1.52 -10.93
C THR A 75 -7.13 0.61 -10.00
N ALA A 76 -6.88 1.01 -8.74
CA ALA A 76 -6.18 0.19 -7.77
C ALA A 76 -6.84 -1.19 -7.58
N ALA A 77 -8.17 -1.24 -7.48
CA ALA A 77 -8.93 -2.48 -7.33
C ALA A 77 -8.94 -3.39 -8.59
N LEU A 78 -8.34 -2.95 -9.68
CA LEU A 78 -8.28 -3.70 -10.94
C LEU A 78 -6.84 -4.07 -11.35
N LEU A 79 -5.82 -3.63 -10.60
CA LEU A 79 -4.42 -3.91 -10.94
C LEU A 79 -4.07 -5.41 -10.81
N ASP A 80 -4.73 -6.14 -9.92
CA ASP A 80 -4.56 -7.59 -9.71
C ASP A 80 -5.64 -8.45 -10.40
N GLU A 81 -6.48 -7.83 -11.21
CA GLU A 81 -7.54 -8.50 -11.98
C GLU A 81 -7.09 -8.87 -13.41
N GLY A 82 -5.82 -9.28 -13.55
CA GLY A 82 -5.17 -9.69 -14.79
C GLY A 82 -4.13 -8.68 -15.26
N ALA A 83 -2.97 -9.21 -15.70
CA ALA A 83 -1.84 -8.40 -16.17
C ALA A 83 -1.02 -9.13 -17.22
N GLY A 84 -0.45 -8.40 -18.18
CA GLY A 84 0.26 -8.98 -19.32
C GLY A 84 -0.65 -9.93 -20.11
N ASP A 85 -0.18 -11.16 -20.34
CA ASP A 85 -0.94 -12.20 -21.02
C ASP A 85 -1.90 -13.00 -20.12
N MET A 86 -1.86 -12.76 -18.81
CA MET A 86 -2.66 -13.48 -17.80
C MET A 86 -3.99 -12.76 -17.55
N ASP A 87 -5.11 -13.46 -17.77
CA ASP A 87 -6.42 -13.02 -17.31
C ASP A 87 -6.52 -13.05 -15.76
N ALA A 88 -7.63 -12.57 -15.21
CA ALA A 88 -7.83 -12.49 -13.75
C ALA A 88 -7.68 -13.85 -13.05
N ARG A 89 -8.15 -14.94 -13.68
CA ARG A 89 -8.05 -16.29 -13.12
C ARG A 89 -6.61 -16.78 -13.10
N THR A 90 -5.92 -16.68 -14.23
CA THR A 90 -4.53 -17.11 -14.39
C THR A 90 -3.60 -16.30 -13.50
N PHE A 91 -3.79 -14.97 -13.42
CA PHE A 91 -2.99 -14.11 -12.56
C PHE A 91 -3.17 -14.45 -11.09
N ARG A 92 -4.41 -14.63 -10.64
CA ARG A 92 -4.73 -15.04 -9.27
C ARG A 92 -4.17 -16.42 -8.95
N GLY A 93 -4.32 -17.40 -9.84
CA GLY A 93 -3.72 -18.73 -9.67
C GLY A 93 -2.19 -18.67 -9.52
N ALA A 94 -1.51 -17.83 -10.31
CA ALA A 94 -0.06 -17.64 -10.20
C ALA A 94 0.39 -17.08 -8.83
N LEU A 95 -0.46 -16.25 -8.18
CA LEU A 95 -0.25 -15.75 -6.81
C LEU A 95 -0.53 -16.86 -5.78
N GLU A 96 -1.68 -17.51 -5.87
CA GLU A 96 -2.15 -18.52 -4.90
C GLU A 96 -1.23 -19.74 -4.86
N ASP A 97 -0.79 -20.27 -6.01
CA ASP A 97 0.10 -21.44 -6.12
C ASP A 97 1.45 -21.25 -5.40
N ARG A 98 1.82 -20.00 -5.10
CA ARG A 98 3.09 -19.63 -4.46
C ARG A 98 2.91 -18.89 -3.14
N ALA A 99 1.68 -18.86 -2.61
CA ALA A 99 1.33 -18.12 -1.40
C ALA A 99 1.81 -16.65 -1.46
N ILE A 100 1.72 -16.00 -2.63
CA ILE A 100 2.04 -14.59 -2.81
C ILE A 100 0.82 -13.76 -2.44
N GLY A 101 0.95 -12.94 -1.38
CA GLY A 101 -0.02 -11.92 -1.04
C GLY A 101 0.28 -10.64 -1.80
N LEU A 102 -0.62 -10.21 -2.67
CA LEU A 102 -0.53 -8.94 -3.40
C LEU A 102 -1.83 -8.16 -3.19
N SER A 103 -1.72 -6.89 -2.86
CA SER A 103 -2.88 -6.01 -2.69
C SER A 103 -2.57 -4.59 -3.14
N PHE A 104 -3.61 -3.89 -3.59
CA PHE A 104 -3.55 -2.50 -3.99
C PHE A 104 -4.64 -1.68 -3.30
N ASP A 105 -4.34 -0.43 -2.99
CA ASP A 105 -5.30 0.52 -2.44
C ASP A 105 -5.00 1.95 -2.91
N ALA A 106 -5.97 2.84 -2.72
CA ALA A 106 -5.82 4.25 -2.98
C ALA A 106 -6.41 5.09 -1.84
N SER A 107 -5.65 6.07 -1.38
CA SER A 107 -6.06 7.11 -0.44
C SER A 107 -6.30 8.44 -1.15
N PHE A 108 -6.40 9.53 -0.40
CA PHE A 108 -6.46 10.87 -0.98
C PHE A 108 -5.17 11.24 -1.71
N ASP A 109 -4.00 10.94 -1.14
CA ASP A 109 -2.71 11.47 -1.56
C ASP A 109 -1.82 10.45 -2.27
N GLU A 110 -2.16 9.16 -2.15
CA GLU A 110 -1.32 8.07 -2.66
C GLU A 110 -2.13 6.91 -3.20
N VAL A 111 -1.52 6.19 -4.13
CA VAL A 111 -1.92 4.86 -4.59
C VAL A 111 -0.77 3.92 -4.33
N GLY A 112 -1.05 2.75 -3.78
CA GLY A 112 0.01 1.82 -3.46
C GLY A 112 -0.52 0.44 -3.12
N GLY A 113 0.27 -0.31 -2.38
CA GLY A 113 -0.10 -1.65 -2.00
C GLY A 113 0.97 -2.36 -1.19
N SER A 114 0.77 -3.64 -1.02
CA SER A 114 1.71 -4.52 -0.36
C SER A 114 1.92 -5.80 -1.17
N LEU A 115 3.14 -6.31 -1.07
CA LEU A 115 3.52 -7.62 -1.57
C LEU A 115 4.13 -8.40 -0.41
N GLN A 116 3.70 -9.63 -0.20
CA GLN A 116 4.30 -10.55 0.76
C GLN A 116 4.50 -11.90 0.09
N THR A 117 5.67 -12.49 0.28
CA THR A 117 6.02 -13.77 -0.34
C THR A 117 7.08 -14.51 0.46
N LEU A 118 7.18 -15.82 0.25
CA LEU A 118 8.35 -16.58 0.69
C LEU A 118 9.58 -16.16 -0.12
N THR A 119 10.75 -16.19 0.52
CA THR A 119 12.03 -15.78 -0.12
C THR A 119 12.33 -16.55 -1.40
N GLU A 120 11.96 -17.85 -1.46
CA GLU A 120 12.13 -18.69 -2.66
C GLU A 120 11.31 -18.24 -3.88
N HIS A 121 10.22 -17.47 -3.66
CA HIS A 121 9.32 -16.98 -4.71
C HIS A 121 9.48 -15.49 -5.02
N LYS A 122 10.47 -14.78 -4.39
CA LYS A 122 10.63 -13.32 -4.50
C LYS A 122 10.73 -12.81 -5.94
N ASP A 123 11.48 -13.50 -6.80
CA ASP A 123 11.64 -13.10 -8.21
C ASP A 123 10.31 -13.16 -8.97
N THR A 124 9.54 -14.22 -8.76
CA THR A 124 8.21 -14.35 -9.37
C THR A 124 7.24 -13.33 -8.84
N ALA A 125 7.24 -13.10 -7.51
CA ALA A 125 6.35 -12.15 -6.86
C ALA A 125 6.59 -10.70 -7.35
N VAL A 126 7.85 -10.27 -7.41
CA VAL A 126 8.19 -8.92 -7.91
C VAL A 126 7.89 -8.78 -9.40
N ARG A 127 8.10 -9.82 -10.20
CA ARG A 127 7.70 -9.82 -11.63
C ARG A 127 6.18 -9.68 -11.79
N LEU A 128 5.36 -10.41 -11.01
CA LEU A 128 3.90 -10.28 -11.04
C LEU A 128 3.45 -8.87 -10.61
N LEU A 129 4.07 -8.31 -9.56
CA LEU A 129 3.85 -6.92 -9.16
C LEU A 129 4.17 -5.94 -10.29
N ALA A 130 5.33 -6.09 -10.94
CA ALA A 130 5.72 -5.24 -12.05
C ALA A 130 4.74 -5.31 -13.23
N LEU A 131 4.23 -6.52 -13.57
CA LEU A 131 3.19 -6.70 -14.58
C LEU A 131 1.89 -6.00 -14.19
N ALA A 132 1.43 -6.18 -12.95
CA ALA A 132 0.21 -5.54 -12.44
C ALA A 132 0.29 -4.00 -12.52
N LEU A 133 1.45 -3.42 -12.21
CA LEU A 133 1.67 -1.98 -12.24
C LEU A 133 1.87 -1.40 -13.64
N SER A 134 2.46 -2.17 -14.58
CA SER A 134 2.85 -1.65 -15.89
C SER A 134 1.94 -2.08 -17.04
N GLN A 135 1.29 -3.24 -16.92
CA GLN A 135 0.50 -3.86 -17.99
C GLN A 135 -0.84 -4.45 -17.47
N PRO A 136 -1.62 -3.71 -16.65
CA PRO A 136 -2.93 -4.18 -16.23
C PRO A 136 -3.87 -4.31 -17.44
N ARG A 137 -4.68 -5.37 -17.48
CA ARG A 137 -5.51 -5.69 -18.65
C ARG A 137 -6.78 -4.85 -18.71
N PHE A 138 -7.42 -4.64 -17.59
CA PHE A 138 -8.74 -4.00 -17.51
C PHE A 138 -9.79 -4.69 -18.39
N ASP A 139 -9.86 -6.03 -18.31
CA ASP A 139 -10.83 -6.83 -19.05
C ASP A 139 -12.27 -6.44 -18.66
N GLY A 140 -13.17 -6.44 -19.65
CA GLY A 140 -14.51 -5.87 -19.49
C GLY A 140 -15.36 -6.52 -18.40
N ASP A 141 -15.24 -7.84 -18.20
CA ASP A 141 -15.92 -8.60 -17.13
C ASP A 141 -15.37 -8.24 -15.73
N ALA A 142 -14.05 -8.12 -15.58
CA ALA A 142 -13.41 -7.66 -14.34
C ALA A 142 -13.84 -6.22 -14.00
N VAL A 143 -13.82 -5.33 -14.99
CA VAL A 143 -14.25 -3.93 -14.83
C VAL A 143 -15.70 -3.85 -14.40
N GLN A 144 -16.61 -4.63 -15.01
CA GLN A 144 -18.03 -4.62 -14.64
C GLN A 144 -18.26 -5.20 -13.24
N ARG A 145 -17.55 -6.26 -12.88
CA ARG A 145 -17.64 -6.87 -11.54
C ARG A 145 -17.18 -5.88 -10.45
N VAL A 146 -15.99 -5.29 -10.61
CA VAL A 146 -15.44 -4.32 -9.64
C VAL A 146 -16.32 -3.07 -9.56
N ARG A 147 -16.79 -2.54 -10.69
CA ARG A 147 -17.74 -1.41 -10.73
C ARG A 147 -18.99 -1.72 -9.93
N SER A 148 -19.61 -2.88 -10.14
CA SER A 148 -20.82 -3.31 -9.42
C SER A 148 -20.58 -3.42 -7.92
N GLN A 149 -19.40 -3.93 -7.49
CA GLN A 149 -19.01 -4.01 -6.08
C GLN A 149 -18.87 -2.61 -5.46
N ILE A 150 -18.23 -1.67 -6.16
CA ILE A 150 -18.07 -0.28 -5.71
C ILE A 150 -19.43 0.39 -5.57
N LEU A 151 -20.32 0.29 -6.57
CA LEU A 151 -21.66 0.86 -6.53
C LEU A 151 -22.51 0.26 -5.41
N ALA A 152 -22.45 -1.06 -5.20
CA ALA A 152 -23.12 -1.71 -4.08
C ALA A 152 -22.59 -1.22 -2.72
N ARG A 153 -21.29 -0.96 -2.60
CA ARG A 153 -20.67 -0.39 -1.39
C ARG A 153 -21.16 1.05 -1.16
N ILE A 154 -21.18 1.88 -2.20
CA ILE A 154 -21.65 3.27 -2.10
C ILE A 154 -23.11 3.30 -1.61
N ARG A 155 -23.98 2.42 -2.13
CA ARG A 155 -25.39 2.31 -1.66
C ARG A 155 -25.47 1.95 -0.19
N ARG A 156 -24.71 0.92 0.26
CA ARG A 156 -24.67 0.56 1.70
C ARG A 156 -24.16 1.70 2.57
N ASP A 157 -23.11 2.39 2.13
CA ASP A 157 -22.53 3.50 2.88
C ASP A 157 -23.51 4.69 2.98
N SER A 158 -24.44 4.87 2.00
CA SER A 158 -25.49 5.91 2.04
C SER A 158 -26.59 5.65 3.07
N GLU A 159 -26.70 4.44 3.58
CA GLU A 159 -27.64 4.04 4.64
C GLU A 159 -26.95 3.91 6.02
N ASN A 160 -25.63 4.01 6.07
CA ASN A 160 -24.84 3.88 7.30
C ASN A 160 -24.63 5.25 7.96
N PRO A 161 -25.13 5.47 9.21
CA PRO A 161 -25.01 6.76 9.90
C PRO A 161 -23.57 7.23 10.07
N ASP A 162 -22.61 6.34 10.38
CA ASP A 162 -21.20 6.70 10.56
C ASP A 162 -20.56 7.15 9.25
N ALA A 163 -20.87 6.46 8.14
CA ALA A 163 -20.39 6.84 6.82
C ALA A 163 -20.98 8.18 6.38
N ILE A 164 -22.27 8.43 6.66
CA ILE A 164 -22.93 9.71 6.38
C ILE A 164 -22.30 10.83 7.21
N ALA A 165 -22.07 10.60 8.51
CA ALA A 165 -21.44 11.57 9.39
C ALA A 165 -20.02 11.93 8.93
N GLN A 166 -19.22 10.93 8.56
CA GLN A 166 -17.87 11.15 8.04
C GLN A 166 -17.88 11.97 6.74
N VAL A 167 -18.80 11.64 5.84
CA VAL A 167 -18.97 12.37 4.58
C VAL A 167 -19.32 13.84 4.86
N ARG A 168 -20.28 14.12 5.74
CA ARG A 168 -20.67 15.48 6.12
C ARG A 168 -19.55 16.26 6.77
N LEU A 169 -18.79 15.60 7.66
CA LEU A 169 -17.62 16.21 8.29
C LEU A 169 -16.59 16.69 7.26
N PHE A 170 -16.27 15.85 6.26
CA PHE A 170 -15.31 16.22 5.24
C PHE A 170 -15.85 17.30 4.28
N ASP A 171 -17.14 17.30 3.97
CA ASP A 171 -17.78 18.37 3.20
C ASP A 171 -17.66 19.74 3.90
N GLU A 172 -17.89 19.77 5.20
CA GLU A 172 -17.81 21.01 6.00
C GLU A 172 -16.37 21.47 6.23
N LEU A 173 -15.44 20.55 6.50
CA LEU A 173 -14.04 20.88 6.72
C LEU A 173 -13.30 21.29 5.43
N PHE A 174 -13.70 20.72 4.29
CA PHE A 174 -13.00 20.86 3.02
C PHE A 174 -13.92 21.26 1.83
N PRO A 175 -14.75 22.30 1.95
CA PRO A 175 -15.84 22.58 1.01
C PRO A 175 -15.38 22.89 -0.43
N ARG A 176 -14.14 23.35 -0.62
CA ARG A 176 -13.53 23.63 -1.93
C ARG A 176 -12.20 22.92 -2.16
N HIS A 177 -11.82 22.03 -1.25
CA HIS A 177 -10.60 21.26 -1.36
C HIS A 177 -10.90 19.85 -1.92
N PRO A 178 -9.97 19.22 -2.66
CA PRO A 178 -10.15 17.84 -3.12
C PRO A 178 -10.50 16.82 -2.04
N TYR A 179 -10.15 17.07 -0.79
CA TYR A 179 -10.50 16.19 0.34
C TYR A 179 -11.99 16.18 0.68
N GLY A 180 -12.77 17.18 0.25
CA GLY A 180 -14.23 17.13 0.30
C GLY A 180 -14.85 16.18 -0.73
N ARG A 181 -14.07 15.67 -1.70
CA ARG A 181 -14.59 14.75 -2.71
C ARG A 181 -14.68 13.31 -2.20
N ARG A 182 -15.52 12.53 -2.81
CA ARG A 182 -15.73 11.11 -2.50
C ARG A 182 -14.62 10.26 -3.10
N THR A 183 -13.65 9.78 -2.30
CA THR A 183 -12.54 8.94 -2.80
C THR A 183 -13.02 7.64 -3.43
N ARG A 184 -14.20 7.12 -3.05
CA ARG A 184 -14.84 5.94 -3.68
C ARG A 184 -15.67 6.29 -4.91
N GLY A 185 -15.82 7.58 -5.22
CA GLY A 185 -16.76 8.05 -6.24
C GLY A 185 -18.18 8.16 -5.75
N THR A 186 -19.08 8.39 -6.69
CA THR A 186 -20.52 8.51 -6.50
C THR A 186 -21.27 7.52 -7.42
N LEU A 187 -22.60 7.45 -7.28
CA LEU A 187 -23.44 6.65 -8.18
C LEU A 187 -23.40 7.17 -9.63
N GLU A 188 -23.01 8.44 -9.83
CA GLU A 188 -22.89 9.11 -11.13
C GLU A 188 -21.46 9.00 -11.69
N SER A 189 -20.42 9.24 -10.87
CA SER A 189 -19.03 9.29 -11.33
C SER A 189 -18.46 7.91 -11.66
N VAL A 190 -18.77 6.88 -10.85
CA VAL A 190 -18.22 5.52 -11.06
C VAL A 190 -18.66 4.89 -12.38
N PRO A 191 -19.93 5.01 -12.83
CA PRO A 191 -20.34 4.56 -14.18
C PRO A 191 -19.64 5.31 -15.31
N ALA A 192 -19.25 6.57 -15.08
CA ALA A 192 -18.59 7.39 -16.09
C ALA A 192 -17.10 7.06 -16.29
N ILE A 193 -16.47 6.29 -15.37
CA ILE A 193 -15.06 5.87 -15.48
C ILE A 193 -14.94 4.79 -16.57
N GLY A 194 -14.18 5.09 -17.63
CA GLY A 194 -13.88 4.15 -18.71
C GLY A 194 -12.49 3.49 -18.57
N VAL A 195 -12.23 2.48 -19.41
CA VAL A 195 -10.94 1.80 -19.45
C VAL A 195 -9.79 2.75 -19.81
N GLU A 196 -10.04 3.70 -20.72
CA GLU A 196 -9.03 4.69 -21.11
C GLU A 196 -8.68 5.68 -20.00
N ASP A 197 -9.64 6.00 -19.11
CA ASP A 197 -9.35 6.80 -17.91
C ASP A 197 -8.37 6.05 -16.99
N MET A 198 -8.60 4.74 -16.77
CA MET A 198 -7.73 3.89 -15.94
C MET A 198 -6.35 3.68 -16.59
N ARG A 199 -6.27 3.46 -17.89
CA ARG A 199 -4.99 3.41 -18.61
C ARG A 199 -4.23 4.73 -18.55
N GLY A 200 -4.94 5.84 -18.68
CA GLY A 200 -4.38 7.19 -18.49
C GLY A 200 -3.85 7.40 -17.07
N PHE A 201 -4.57 6.92 -16.07
CA PHE A 201 -4.15 6.94 -14.68
C PHE A 201 -2.84 6.16 -14.46
N VAL A 202 -2.75 4.92 -14.95
CA VAL A 202 -1.55 4.09 -14.84
C VAL A 202 -0.35 4.80 -15.49
N ARG A 203 -0.48 5.24 -16.73
CA ARG A 203 0.60 5.93 -17.44
C ARG A 203 1.06 7.23 -16.78
N GLY A 204 0.14 7.98 -16.18
CA GLY A 204 0.42 9.31 -15.63
C GLY A 204 0.77 9.34 -14.15
N ARG A 205 0.40 8.30 -13.38
CA ARG A 205 0.51 8.32 -11.92
C ARG A 205 1.38 7.22 -11.33
N LEU A 206 1.47 6.04 -11.96
CA LEU A 206 2.34 4.97 -11.48
C LEU A 206 3.75 5.14 -12.06
N ALA A 207 4.32 6.33 -11.89
CA ALA A 207 5.64 6.69 -12.42
C ALA A 207 6.74 6.44 -11.38
N ARG A 208 7.92 6.04 -11.84
CA ARG A 208 9.06 5.66 -10.98
C ARG A 208 9.54 6.80 -10.07
N ASP A 209 9.43 8.03 -10.53
CA ASP A 209 9.86 9.24 -9.79
C ASP A 209 8.95 9.57 -8.59
N SER A 210 7.72 9.06 -8.58
CA SER A 210 6.78 9.18 -7.47
C SER A 210 6.75 7.95 -6.54
N LEU A 211 7.48 6.86 -6.90
CA LEU A 211 7.47 5.59 -6.19
C LEU A 211 8.37 5.64 -4.95
N ILE A 212 7.81 5.20 -3.84
CA ILE A 212 8.49 4.99 -2.56
C ILE A 212 8.30 3.52 -2.17
N VAL A 213 9.40 2.82 -1.82
CA VAL A 213 9.37 1.41 -1.44
C VAL A 213 9.97 1.22 -0.06
N GLY A 214 9.24 0.54 0.81
CA GLY A 214 9.75 -0.04 2.05
C GLY A 214 9.82 -1.56 1.91
N ALA A 215 10.91 -2.16 2.34
CA ALA A 215 11.13 -3.61 2.31
C ALA A 215 11.50 -4.11 3.71
N ALA A 216 10.99 -5.28 4.08
CA ALA A 216 11.41 -5.99 5.29
C ALA A 216 11.49 -7.49 5.00
N GLY A 217 12.50 -8.16 5.54
CA GLY A 217 12.61 -9.61 5.46
C GLY A 217 13.97 -10.14 5.03
N ASP A 218 13.98 -11.39 4.58
CA ASP A 218 15.20 -12.11 4.22
C ASP A 218 15.57 -11.84 2.76
N VAL A 219 16.18 -10.69 2.56
CA VAL A 219 16.76 -10.24 1.29
C VAL A 219 17.99 -9.37 1.59
N THR A 220 19.03 -9.49 0.79
CA THR A 220 20.18 -8.61 0.89
C THR A 220 19.95 -7.29 0.14
N PRO A 221 20.66 -6.19 0.46
CA PRO A 221 20.56 -4.93 -0.27
C PRO A 221 20.79 -5.09 -1.77
N ASP A 222 21.80 -5.89 -2.16
CA ASP A 222 22.14 -6.14 -3.56
C ASP A 222 21.06 -6.93 -4.30
N GLU A 223 20.45 -7.92 -3.63
CA GLU A 223 19.31 -8.68 -4.19
C GLU A 223 18.10 -7.77 -4.37
N LEU A 224 17.74 -6.98 -3.34
CA LEU A 224 16.63 -6.05 -3.44
C LEU A 224 16.86 -5.03 -4.58
N GLY A 225 18.08 -4.50 -4.70
CA GLY A 225 18.43 -3.60 -5.79
C GLY A 225 18.24 -4.21 -7.19
N ARG A 226 18.50 -5.51 -7.35
CA ARG A 226 18.26 -6.22 -8.63
C ARG A 226 16.79 -6.54 -8.88
N LEU A 227 16.01 -6.77 -7.83
CA LEU A 227 14.57 -7.06 -7.93
C LEU A 227 13.76 -5.82 -8.34
N LEU A 228 14.20 -4.61 -7.93
CA LEU A 228 13.57 -3.32 -8.20
C LEU A 228 14.13 -2.66 -9.49
#